data_ba2c0861c9674b8f9414193158b7a090
#
_entry.id   ba2c0861c9674b8f9414193158b7a090
#
_cell.length_a   1.000
_cell.length_b   1.000
_cell.length_c   1.000
_cell.angle_alpha   90.00
_cell.angle_beta   90.00
_cell.angle_gamma   90.00
#
_symmetry.space_group_name_H-M   'P 1'
#
loop_
_entity.id
_entity.type
_entity.pdbx_description
1 polymer ?
#
loop_
_entity_poly.entity_id
_entity_poly.type
_entity_poly.pdbx_seq_one_letter_code
_entity_poly.pdbx_strand_id
1 'polypeptide(L)'
;MAANDAKSILRFEHVSVSFEGVPALEDLSFEVCEGEARIILGAAASGKTVLLKTAMGLVHPDSGSVYLFGQDITRLTEQQLFDIRSKIGMLFQEGALFDSLTIEENVAYPLVNQKAIHCPAGEVEGRVKEALHFVELDQTLARFPSELSGGMRRRAAIARAVVSGPPLLLYDSPTAGLDPITAHTIVALIIKERDLANTTTLIVTHRYQDGNLVANFRYNPDNGQIIPARENGHRPQERTKFLVLREGKLVFEGSQTELVASGDPYISKFHKQGGG
;
A
#
# COMPACT_ATOMS: atom_id res chain seq x y z
N MET A 1 9.80 -16.88 25.58
CA MET A 1 9.18 -16.36 24.34
C MET A 1 9.81 -15.01 24.12
N ALA A 2 10.75 -14.91 23.18
CA ALA A 2 11.37 -13.63 22.84
C ALA A 2 10.31 -12.77 22.13
N ALA A 3 9.97 -11.63 22.72
CA ALA A 3 9.25 -10.59 21.99
C ALA A 3 10.08 -10.23 20.79
N ASN A 4 9.52 -10.38 19.61
CA ASN A 4 10.15 -9.98 18.36
C ASN A 4 10.25 -8.46 18.40
N ASP A 5 11.46 -7.92 18.63
CA ASP A 5 11.75 -6.47 18.58
C ASP A 5 11.65 -5.92 17.13
N ALA A 6 10.57 -6.26 16.43
CA ALA A 6 10.33 -5.75 15.10
C ALA A 6 10.04 -4.25 15.20
N LYS A 7 10.84 -3.44 14.51
CA LYS A 7 10.73 -1.98 14.52
C LYS A 7 9.36 -1.54 13.99
N SER A 8 8.65 -0.74 14.78
CA SER A 8 7.40 -0.11 14.37
C SER A 8 7.64 0.90 13.24
N ILE A 9 6.92 0.74 12.14
CA ILE A 9 6.99 1.66 10.99
C ILE A 9 5.81 2.63 11.01
N LEU A 10 4.60 2.13 11.31
CA LEU A 10 3.39 2.92 11.41
C LEU A 10 2.61 2.47 12.64
N ARG A 11 2.18 3.43 13.48
CA ARG A 11 1.36 3.14 14.65
C ARG A 11 0.30 4.22 14.84
N PHE A 12 -0.92 3.77 15.03
CA PHE A 12 -2.08 4.58 15.42
C PHE A 12 -2.40 4.30 16.88
N GLU A 13 -2.60 5.33 17.68
CA GLU A 13 -2.99 5.25 19.08
C GLU A 13 -4.23 6.08 19.32
N HIS A 14 -5.38 5.43 19.53
CA HIS A 14 -6.68 6.03 19.82
C HIS A 14 -7.07 7.16 18.84
N VAL A 15 -6.80 6.95 17.55
CA VAL A 15 -6.98 7.96 16.51
C VAL A 15 -8.44 8.10 16.12
N SER A 16 -8.97 9.33 16.22
CA SER A 16 -10.28 9.68 15.70
C SER A 16 -10.17 10.85 14.73
N VAL A 17 -10.97 10.80 13.65
CA VAL A 17 -11.09 11.85 12.61
C VAL A 17 -12.54 12.06 12.27
N SER A 18 -12.99 13.30 12.25
CA SER A 18 -14.33 13.69 11.81
C SER A 18 -14.28 14.79 10.74
N PHE A 19 -15.30 14.86 9.91
CA PHE A 19 -15.51 15.94 8.96
C PHE A 19 -16.90 16.54 9.19
N GLU A 20 -16.98 17.82 9.49
CA GLU A 20 -18.23 18.52 9.77
C GLU A 20 -19.09 17.81 10.83
N GLY A 21 -18.44 17.24 11.85
CA GLY A 21 -19.10 16.51 12.94
C GLY A 21 -19.49 15.06 12.59
N VAL A 22 -19.22 14.57 11.38
CA VAL A 22 -19.45 13.18 10.99
C VAL A 22 -18.17 12.36 11.19
N PRO A 23 -18.18 11.32 12.05
CA PRO A 23 -17.02 10.47 12.28
C PRO A 23 -16.61 9.72 11.01
N ALA A 24 -15.34 9.82 10.64
CA ALA A 24 -14.73 9.05 9.56
C ALA A 24 -13.82 7.95 10.07
N LEU A 25 -13.12 8.19 11.20
CA LEU A 25 -12.38 7.20 11.98
C LEU A 25 -12.74 7.41 13.47
N GLU A 26 -12.88 6.32 14.22
CA GLU A 26 -13.27 6.38 15.62
C GLU A 26 -12.45 5.41 16.46
N ASP A 27 -11.59 5.96 17.33
CA ASP A 27 -10.76 5.26 18.30
C ASP A 27 -9.89 4.13 17.69
N LEU A 28 -9.23 4.41 16.55
CA LEU A 28 -8.40 3.42 15.88
C LEU A 28 -7.05 3.28 16.57
N SER A 29 -6.71 2.01 16.91
CA SER A 29 -5.39 1.64 17.43
C SER A 29 -4.91 0.39 16.70
N PHE A 30 -3.76 0.47 16.02
CA PHE A 30 -3.08 -0.68 15.39
C PHE A 30 -1.63 -0.30 15.10
N GLU A 31 -0.81 -1.33 14.81
CA GLU A 31 0.60 -1.16 14.52
C GLU A 31 1.03 -1.99 13.31
N VAL A 32 1.95 -1.45 12.53
CA VAL A 32 2.59 -2.13 11.37
C VAL A 32 4.09 -2.14 11.61
N CYS A 33 4.68 -3.32 11.70
CA CYS A 33 6.11 -3.50 11.87
C CYS A 33 6.84 -3.63 10.54
N GLU A 34 8.16 -3.44 10.57
CA GLU A 34 9.04 -3.53 9.39
C GLU A 34 8.92 -4.90 8.69
N GLY A 35 8.75 -4.87 7.37
CA GLY A 35 8.58 -6.06 6.53
C GLY A 35 7.23 -6.76 6.66
N GLU A 36 6.26 -6.19 7.39
CA GLU A 36 4.90 -6.73 7.47
C GLU A 36 4.01 -6.22 6.34
N ALA A 37 3.00 -7.01 6.00
CA ALA A 37 1.88 -6.61 5.15
C ALA A 37 0.61 -6.48 5.99
N ARG A 38 -0.07 -5.34 5.89
CA ARG A 38 -1.39 -5.12 6.49
C ARG A 38 -2.42 -4.96 5.40
N ILE A 39 -3.45 -5.79 5.45
CA ILE A 39 -4.59 -5.73 4.52
C ILE A 39 -5.79 -5.18 5.28
N ILE A 40 -6.20 -3.98 4.93
CA ILE A 40 -7.37 -3.34 5.55
C ILE A 40 -8.59 -3.51 4.65
N LEU A 41 -9.50 -4.36 5.07
CA LEU A 41 -10.78 -4.60 4.40
C LEU A 41 -11.87 -3.67 4.95
N GLY A 42 -12.83 -3.33 4.11
CA GLY A 42 -13.98 -2.55 4.52
C GLY A 42 -14.87 -2.20 3.32
N ALA A 43 -16.15 -1.99 3.57
CA ALA A 43 -17.08 -1.53 2.55
C ALA A 43 -16.73 -0.12 2.02
N ALA A 44 -17.38 0.34 0.95
CA ALA A 44 -17.27 1.73 0.53
C ALA A 44 -17.60 2.68 1.69
N ALA A 45 -16.91 3.81 1.76
CA ALA A 45 -17.08 4.81 2.82
C ALA A 45 -16.80 4.33 4.27
N SER A 46 -16.10 3.21 4.48
CA SER A 46 -15.75 2.74 5.83
C SER A 46 -14.57 3.46 6.49
N GLY A 47 -13.97 4.50 5.86
CA GLY A 47 -12.85 5.28 6.40
C GLY A 47 -11.47 4.91 5.85
N LYS A 48 -11.31 3.91 4.98
CA LYS A 48 -10.01 3.39 4.50
C LYS A 48 -9.09 4.46 3.87
N THR A 49 -9.61 5.27 2.97
CA THR A 49 -8.85 6.36 2.33
C THR A 49 -8.50 7.46 3.34
N VAL A 50 -9.38 7.73 4.32
CA VAL A 50 -9.08 8.66 5.41
C VAL A 50 -7.94 8.12 6.27
N LEU A 51 -7.96 6.84 6.62
CA LEU A 51 -6.88 6.18 7.35
C LEU A 51 -5.53 6.35 6.63
N LEU A 52 -5.45 6.09 5.31
CA LEU A 52 -4.22 6.28 4.54
C LEU A 52 -3.76 7.75 4.52
N LYS A 53 -4.70 8.69 4.36
CA LYS A 53 -4.39 10.13 4.41
C LYS A 53 -3.87 10.53 5.79
N THR A 54 -4.46 10.00 6.85
CA THR A 54 -4.03 10.25 8.24
C THR A 54 -2.65 9.64 8.50
N ALA A 55 -2.38 8.43 7.98
CA ALA A 55 -1.07 7.78 8.06
C ALA A 55 0.05 8.62 7.41
N MET A 56 -0.27 9.41 6.40
CA MET A 56 0.68 10.32 5.73
C MET A 56 0.70 11.74 6.30
N GLY A 57 -0.11 12.02 7.33
CA GLY A 57 -0.29 13.37 7.87
C GLY A 57 -0.97 14.35 6.90
N LEU A 58 -1.67 13.86 5.88
CA LEU A 58 -2.51 14.69 4.98
C LEU A 58 -3.86 15.07 5.63
N VAL A 59 -4.25 14.33 6.65
CA VAL A 59 -5.40 14.62 7.52
C VAL A 59 -4.90 14.52 8.94
N HIS A 60 -5.10 15.58 9.72
CA HIS A 60 -4.74 15.58 11.15
C HIS A 60 -5.89 14.95 11.95
N PRO A 61 -5.61 14.08 12.92
CA PRO A 61 -6.63 13.52 13.78
C PRO A 61 -7.18 14.57 14.76
N ASP A 62 -8.46 14.42 15.12
CA ASP A 62 -9.12 15.22 16.16
C ASP A 62 -8.58 14.82 17.56
N SER A 63 -8.32 13.51 17.76
CA SER A 63 -7.74 12.93 18.97
C SER A 63 -6.85 11.74 18.65
N GLY A 64 -6.04 11.34 19.64
CA GLY A 64 -5.07 10.27 19.49
C GLY A 64 -3.76 10.72 18.84
N SER A 65 -2.90 9.76 18.53
CA SER A 65 -1.55 10.03 17.97
C SER A 65 -1.22 9.06 16.82
N VAL A 66 -0.48 9.58 15.84
CA VAL A 66 0.04 8.81 14.71
C VAL A 66 1.55 8.87 14.72
N TYR A 67 2.18 7.71 14.74
CA TYR A 67 3.64 7.58 14.67
C TYR A 67 4.05 6.96 13.34
N LEU A 68 5.05 7.55 12.70
CA LEU A 68 5.60 7.09 11.44
C LEU A 68 7.13 7.03 11.55
N PHE A 69 7.72 5.86 11.29
CA PHE A 69 9.15 5.60 11.50
C PHE A 69 9.65 5.96 12.91
N GLY A 70 8.80 5.76 13.93
CA GLY A 70 9.10 6.07 15.34
C GLY A 70 8.94 7.55 15.73
N GLN A 71 8.55 8.43 14.79
CA GLN A 71 8.30 9.84 15.05
C GLN A 71 6.79 10.11 15.15
N ASP A 72 6.36 10.87 16.15
CA ASP A 72 5.00 11.40 16.25
C ASP A 72 4.78 12.45 15.14
N ILE A 73 3.85 12.16 14.24
CA ILE A 73 3.51 13.04 13.10
C ILE A 73 2.21 13.81 13.32
N THR A 74 1.53 13.61 14.43
CA THR A 74 0.16 14.06 14.71
C THR A 74 -0.04 15.54 14.47
N ARG A 75 0.97 16.35 14.84
CA ARG A 75 0.90 17.81 14.81
C ARG A 75 2.02 18.45 13.99
N LEU A 76 2.72 17.67 13.17
CA LEU A 76 3.80 18.20 12.34
C LEU A 76 3.26 19.13 11.26
N THR A 77 4.03 20.16 10.96
CA THR A 77 3.76 21.07 9.83
C THR A 77 4.05 20.36 8.50
N GLU A 78 3.47 20.86 7.42
CA GLU A 78 3.75 20.37 6.06
C GLU A 78 5.26 20.29 5.77
N GLN A 79 6.01 21.33 6.16
CA GLN A 79 7.46 21.35 5.94
C GLN A 79 8.19 20.21 6.68
N GLN A 80 7.78 19.88 7.90
CA GLN A 80 8.35 18.78 8.69
C GLN A 80 7.96 17.40 8.14
N LEU A 81 6.76 17.31 7.52
CA LEU A 81 6.27 16.07 6.90
C LEU A 81 6.97 15.74 5.58
N PHE A 82 7.60 16.71 4.91
CA PHE A 82 8.26 16.48 3.62
C PHE A 82 9.29 15.34 3.68
N ASP A 83 10.19 15.39 4.66
CA ASP A 83 11.27 14.41 4.81
C ASP A 83 10.74 13.03 5.22
N ILE A 84 9.64 12.99 5.96
CA ILE A 84 8.99 11.75 6.37
C ILE A 84 8.27 11.12 5.19
N ARG A 85 7.52 11.92 4.43
CA ARG A 85 6.77 11.47 3.25
C ARG A 85 7.67 10.97 2.11
N SER A 86 8.91 11.44 2.03
CA SER A 86 9.88 10.93 1.06
C SER A 86 10.22 9.44 1.24
N LYS A 87 9.96 8.89 2.44
CA LYS A 87 10.13 7.47 2.77
C LYS A 87 8.88 6.64 2.51
N ILE A 88 7.86 7.23 1.89
CA ILE A 88 6.58 6.56 1.60
C ILE A 88 6.34 6.55 0.10
N GLY A 89 6.13 5.38 -0.47
CA GLY A 89 5.54 5.27 -1.79
C GLY A 89 4.02 5.12 -1.68
N MET A 90 3.28 5.83 -2.52
CA MET A 90 1.81 5.81 -2.50
C MET A 90 1.23 5.51 -3.88
N LEU A 91 0.37 4.50 -3.94
CA LEU A 91 -0.53 4.25 -5.07
C LEU A 91 -1.94 4.70 -4.68
N PHE A 92 -2.42 5.77 -5.33
CA PHE A 92 -3.79 6.22 -5.21
C PHE A 92 -4.74 5.39 -6.07
N GLN A 93 -6.02 5.37 -5.72
CA GLN A 93 -7.06 4.56 -6.37
C GLN A 93 -7.09 4.69 -7.90
N GLU A 94 -6.86 5.88 -8.46
CA GLU A 94 -6.83 6.11 -9.92
C GLU A 94 -5.42 6.26 -10.50
N GLY A 95 -4.37 5.95 -9.68
CA GLY A 95 -2.97 6.09 -10.04
C GLY A 95 -2.44 7.51 -9.84
N ALA A 96 -3.26 8.55 -9.99
CA ALA A 96 -2.93 9.98 -9.81
C ALA A 96 -1.62 10.39 -10.54
N LEU A 97 -1.44 9.94 -11.78
CA LEU A 97 -0.36 10.42 -12.64
C LEU A 97 -0.64 11.88 -13.05
N PHE A 98 0.42 12.63 -13.27
CA PHE A 98 0.33 13.98 -13.83
C PHE A 98 0.06 13.88 -15.34
N ASP A 99 -1.09 14.33 -15.79
CA ASP A 99 -1.51 14.22 -17.20
C ASP A 99 -0.62 15.03 -18.16
N SER A 100 0.00 16.10 -17.66
CA SER A 100 0.91 16.97 -18.43
C SER A 100 2.35 16.47 -18.54
N LEU A 101 2.69 15.39 -17.85
CA LEU A 101 4.01 14.78 -17.84
C LEU A 101 3.99 13.44 -18.59
N THR A 102 5.09 13.12 -19.26
CA THR A 102 5.31 11.78 -19.81
C THR A 102 5.38 10.73 -18.72
N ILE A 103 5.36 9.46 -19.08
CA ILE A 103 5.52 8.36 -18.12
C ILE A 103 6.90 8.38 -17.47
N GLU A 104 7.95 8.67 -18.23
CA GLU A 104 9.30 8.86 -17.72
C GLU A 104 9.35 9.97 -16.66
N GLU A 105 8.80 11.14 -16.97
CA GLU A 105 8.75 12.29 -16.06
C GLU A 105 7.89 12.00 -14.81
N ASN A 106 6.76 11.30 -14.97
CA ASN A 106 5.95 10.87 -13.85
C ASN A 106 6.72 9.96 -12.88
N VAL A 107 7.45 8.97 -13.42
CA VAL A 107 8.24 8.03 -12.60
C VAL A 107 9.47 8.73 -12.00
N ALA A 108 10.11 9.63 -12.75
CA ALA A 108 11.24 10.43 -12.26
C ALA A 108 10.85 11.44 -11.17
N TYR A 109 9.57 11.83 -11.12
CA TYR A 109 9.09 12.96 -10.28
C TYR A 109 9.54 12.88 -8.80
N PRO A 110 9.44 11.75 -8.08
CA PRO A 110 9.95 11.65 -6.71
C PRO A 110 11.45 11.88 -6.60
N LEU A 111 12.25 11.38 -7.56
CA LEU A 111 13.70 11.48 -7.53
C LEU A 111 14.20 12.91 -7.78
N VAL A 112 13.47 13.70 -8.59
CA VAL A 112 13.86 15.04 -9.01
C VAL A 112 13.30 16.11 -8.09
N ASN A 113 12.08 15.93 -7.58
CA ASN A 113 11.33 17.01 -6.89
C ASN A 113 11.29 16.85 -5.36
N GLN A 114 11.67 15.70 -4.82
CA GLN A 114 11.71 15.50 -3.36
C GLN A 114 13.13 15.69 -2.85
N LYS A 115 13.42 16.85 -2.22
CA LYS A 115 14.75 17.22 -1.73
C LYS A 115 15.37 16.22 -0.73
N ALA A 116 14.53 15.48 -0.01
CA ALA A 116 14.97 14.45 0.93
C ALA A 116 15.44 13.16 0.24
N ILE A 117 15.08 12.96 -1.04
CA ILE A 117 15.56 11.84 -1.85
C ILE A 117 16.85 12.27 -2.55
N HIS A 118 17.97 11.72 -2.08
CA HIS A 118 19.26 12.01 -2.69
C HIS A 118 19.50 11.08 -3.87
N CYS A 119 19.18 11.56 -5.08
CA CYS A 119 19.44 10.86 -6.33
C CYS A 119 20.35 11.73 -7.21
N PRO A 120 21.59 11.33 -7.52
CA PRO A 120 22.44 12.04 -8.46
C PRO A 120 21.77 12.13 -9.82
N ALA A 121 21.86 13.28 -10.49
CA ALA A 121 21.20 13.51 -11.78
C ALA A 121 21.55 12.44 -12.83
N GLY A 122 22.78 11.93 -12.82
CA GLY A 122 23.21 10.85 -13.74
C GLY A 122 22.61 9.47 -13.45
N GLU A 123 21.97 9.25 -12.29
CA GLU A 123 21.34 7.98 -11.93
C GLU A 123 19.83 7.97 -12.18
N VAL A 124 19.19 9.12 -12.35
CA VAL A 124 17.73 9.24 -12.47
C VAL A 124 17.20 8.40 -13.62
N GLU A 125 17.80 8.53 -14.80
CA GLU A 125 17.39 7.78 -15.99
C GLU A 125 17.48 6.25 -15.79
N GLY A 126 18.56 5.79 -15.18
CA GLY A 126 18.76 4.37 -14.86
C GLY A 126 17.67 3.84 -13.93
N ARG A 127 17.40 4.54 -12.82
CA ARG A 127 16.36 4.15 -11.86
C ARG A 127 14.96 4.16 -12.46
N VAL A 128 14.66 5.14 -13.32
CA VAL A 128 13.37 5.21 -14.03
C VAL A 128 13.19 4.02 -14.96
N LYS A 129 14.24 3.69 -15.75
CA LYS A 129 14.21 2.51 -16.64
C LYS A 129 14.03 1.21 -15.85
N GLU A 130 14.75 1.03 -14.75
CA GLU A 130 14.58 -0.13 -13.86
C GLU A 130 13.16 -0.23 -13.28
N ALA A 131 12.60 0.89 -12.83
CA ALA A 131 11.24 0.91 -12.29
C ALA A 131 10.19 0.62 -13.37
N LEU A 132 10.36 1.10 -14.60
CA LEU A 132 9.48 0.80 -15.72
C LEU A 132 9.63 -0.63 -16.22
N HIS A 133 10.86 -1.17 -16.24
CA HIS A 133 11.13 -2.57 -16.52
C HIS A 133 10.49 -3.50 -15.46
N PHE A 134 10.58 -3.13 -14.19
CA PHE A 134 9.92 -3.88 -13.09
C PHE A 134 8.42 -4.09 -13.32
N VAL A 135 7.73 -3.09 -13.90
CA VAL A 135 6.28 -3.12 -14.19
C VAL A 135 5.96 -3.45 -15.65
N GLU A 136 6.94 -3.87 -16.45
CA GLU A 136 6.80 -4.26 -17.87
C GLU A 136 6.24 -3.14 -18.75
N LEU A 137 6.79 -1.93 -18.60
CA LEU A 137 6.39 -0.74 -19.35
C LEU A 137 7.57 -0.04 -20.06
N ASP A 138 8.63 -0.77 -20.38
CA ASP A 138 9.86 -0.25 -21.01
C ASP A 138 9.60 0.60 -22.27
N GLN A 139 8.56 0.27 -23.02
CA GLN A 139 8.23 0.93 -24.29
C GLN A 139 7.36 2.20 -24.14
N THR A 140 7.11 2.67 -22.91
CA THR A 140 6.14 3.74 -22.66
C THR A 140 6.73 5.05 -22.20
N LEU A 141 8.07 5.16 -22.09
CA LEU A 141 8.76 6.32 -21.50
C LEU A 141 8.24 7.66 -22.02
N ALA A 142 8.18 7.83 -23.35
CA ALA A 142 7.77 9.07 -23.99
C ALA A 142 6.26 9.27 -24.14
N ARG A 143 5.43 8.31 -23.69
CA ARG A 143 3.97 8.41 -23.74
C ARG A 143 3.41 9.25 -22.60
N PHE A 144 2.25 9.82 -22.85
CA PHE A 144 1.45 10.49 -21.79
C PHE A 144 0.46 9.51 -21.15
N PRO A 145 -0.02 9.78 -19.91
CA PRO A 145 -1.01 8.94 -19.26
C PRO A 145 -2.28 8.69 -20.08
N SER A 146 -2.72 9.67 -20.87
CA SER A 146 -3.88 9.56 -21.76
C SER A 146 -3.73 8.50 -22.86
N GLU A 147 -2.50 8.12 -23.19
CA GLU A 147 -2.19 7.13 -24.23
C GLU A 147 -2.11 5.69 -23.69
N LEU A 148 -2.32 5.50 -22.38
CA LEU A 148 -2.23 4.22 -21.72
C LEU A 148 -3.61 3.67 -21.32
N SER A 149 -3.73 2.33 -21.33
CA SER A 149 -4.89 1.66 -20.72
C SER A 149 -4.94 1.90 -19.21
N GLY A 150 -6.09 1.65 -18.56
CA GLY A 150 -6.24 1.78 -17.11
C GLY A 150 -5.23 0.92 -16.32
N GLY A 151 -5.00 -0.31 -16.77
CA GLY A 151 -4.00 -1.20 -16.17
C GLY A 151 -2.56 -0.70 -16.37
N MET A 152 -2.22 -0.16 -17.55
CA MET A 152 -0.90 0.43 -17.79
C MET A 152 -0.69 1.69 -16.94
N ARG A 153 -1.67 2.58 -16.82
CA ARG A 153 -1.59 3.73 -15.90
C ARG A 153 -1.35 3.29 -14.45
N ARG A 154 -2.03 2.22 -14.01
CA ARG A 154 -1.85 1.69 -12.67
C ARG A 154 -0.44 1.14 -12.46
N ARG A 155 0.11 0.42 -13.44
CA ARG A 155 1.50 -0.07 -13.40
C ARG A 155 2.51 1.07 -13.40
N ALA A 156 2.33 2.11 -14.22
CA ALA A 156 3.19 3.30 -14.19
C ALA A 156 3.14 4.03 -12.83
N ALA A 157 1.98 4.11 -12.20
CA ALA A 157 1.85 4.69 -10.87
C ALA A 157 2.54 3.83 -9.78
N ILE A 158 2.58 2.49 -9.93
CA ILE A 158 3.39 1.61 -9.08
C ILE A 158 4.87 1.91 -9.30
N ALA A 159 5.35 1.98 -10.55
CA ALA A 159 6.73 2.34 -10.86
C ALA A 159 7.14 3.66 -10.18
N ARG A 160 6.29 4.70 -10.26
CA ARG A 160 6.52 5.96 -9.55
C ARG A 160 6.57 5.81 -8.03
N ALA A 161 5.72 4.94 -7.46
CA ALA A 161 5.69 4.72 -6.02
C ALA A 161 6.93 3.99 -5.49
N VAL A 162 7.55 3.12 -6.29
CA VAL A 162 8.68 2.29 -5.86
C VAL A 162 10.06 2.82 -6.30
N VAL A 163 10.13 3.76 -7.24
CA VAL A 163 11.39 4.23 -7.87
C VAL A 163 12.43 4.76 -6.89
N SER A 164 11.98 5.32 -5.76
CA SER A 164 12.86 5.83 -4.69
C SER A 164 13.31 4.75 -3.69
N GLY A 165 12.81 3.52 -3.79
CA GLY A 165 13.05 2.45 -2.82
C GLY A 165 12.49 2.76 -1.43
N PRO A 166 11.21 3.15 -1.28
CA PRO A 166 10.66 3.57 0.01
C PRO A 166 10.50 2.38 0.96
N PRO A 167 10.79 2.52 2.27
CA PRO A 167 10.60 1.45 3.26
C PRO A 167 9.12 1.15 3.56
N LEU A 168 8.19 2.05 3.20
CA LEU A 168 6.75 1.87 3.38
C LEU A 168 6.01 2.16 2.08
N LEU A 169 5.16 1.21 1.67
CA LEU A 169 4.26 1.35 0.53
C LEU A 169 2.80 1.31 0.97
N LEU A 170 2.06 2.32 0.55
CA LEU A 170 0.64 2.47 0.80
C LEU A 170 -0.14 2.28 -0.52
N TYR A 171 -1.14 1.41 -0.51
CA TYR A 171 -1.95 1.12 -1.69
C TYR A 171 -3.43 1.38 -1.39
N ASP A 172 -4.02 2.35 -2.08
CA ASP A 172 -5.45 2.61 -2.01
C ASP A 172 -6.17 1.89 -3.16
N SER A 173 -6.87 0.81 -2.82
CA SER A 173 -7.72 0.05 -3.74
C SER A 173 -7.00 -0.27 -5.07
N PRO A 174 -5.81 -0.93 -5.03
CA PRO A 174 -4.90 -1.05 -6.17
C PRO A 174 -5.52 -1.72 -7.40
N THR A 175 -6.55 -2.52 -7.22
CA THR A 175 -7.21 -3.31 -8.27
C THR A 175 -8.63 -2.82 -8.58
N ALA A 176 -9.08 -1.72 -7.97
CA ALA A 176 -10.44 -1.21 -8.19
C ALA A 176 -10.67 -0.84 -9.66
N GLY A 177 -11.81 -1.27 -10.22
CA GLY A 177 -12.19 -0.97 -11.60
C GLY A 177 -11.39 -1.70 -12.69
N LEU A 178 -10.53 -2.65 -12.32
CA LEU A 178 -9.77 -3.46 -13.26
C LEU A 178 -10.47 -4.83 -13.48
N ASP A 179 -10.29 -5.37 -14.68
CA ASP A 179 -10.67 -6.75 -14.98
C ASP A 179 -9.85 -7.75 -14.15
N PRO A 180 -10.30 -9.00 -13.97
CA PRO A 180 -9.64 -9.97 -13.10
C PRO A 180 -8.18 -10.28 -13.48
N ILE A 181 -7.84 -10.30 -14.76
CA ILE A 181 -6.48 -10.61 -15.24
C ILE A 181 -5.54 -9.45 -14.90
N THR A 182 -5.94 -8.24 -15.23
CA THR A 182 -5.18 -7.03 -14.89
C THR A 182 -5.04 -6.87 -13.39
N ALA A 183 -6.12 -7.12 -12.62
CA ALA A 183 -6.07 -7.08 -11.16
C ALA A 183 -5.05 -8.07 -10.59
N HIS A 184 -5.00 -9.30 -11.10
CA HIS A 184 -4.02 -10.30 -10.70
C HIS A 184 -2.58 -9.82 -10.99
N THR A 185 -2.33 -9.23 -12.17
CA THR A 185 -1.03 -8.67 -12.53
C THR A 185 -0.60 -7.58 -11.55
N ILE A 186 -1.52 -6.68 -11.15
CA ILE A 186 -1.22 -5.62 -10.17
C ILE A 186 -0.83 -6.21 -8.81
N VAL A 187 -1.59 -7.21 -8.32
CA VAL A 187 -1.26 -7.86 -7.03
C VAL A 187 0.06 -8.62 -7.13
N ALA A 188 0.36 -9.25 -8.27
CA ALA A 188 1.64 -9.92 -8.50
C ALA A 188 2.83 -8.94 -8.41
N LEU A 189 2.70 -7.71 -8.93
CA LEU A 189 3.71 -6.66 -8.79
C LEU A 189 3.88 -6.22 -7.34
N ILE A 190 2.80 -6.11 -6.57
CA ILE A 190 2.86 -5.79 -5.13
C ILE A 190 3.60 -6.90 -4.37
N ILE A 191 3.32 -8.17 -4.66
CA ILE A 191 4.00 -9.32 -4.07
C ILE A 191 5.48 -9.33 -4.45
N LYS A 192 5.79 -9.08 -5.73
CA LYS A 192 7.16 -8.99 -6.24
C LYS A 192 7.96 -7.92 -5.50
N GLU A 193 7.41 -6.71 -5.34
CA GLU A 193 8.05 -5.63 -4.59
C GLU A 193 8.27 -6.00 -3.13
N ARG A 194 7.24 -6.51 -2.44
CA ARG A 194 7.35 -6.97 -1.06
C ARG A 194 8.50 -7.97 -0.87
N ASP A 195 8.61 -8.95 -1.77
CA ASP A 195 9.54 -10.07 -1.61
C ASP A 195 10.97 -9.71 -2.03
N LEU A 196 11.16 -8.83 -3.03
CA LEU A 196 12.48 -8.41 -3.49
C LEU A 196 13.09 -7.31 -2.62
N ALA A 197 12.29 -6.33 -2.19
CA ALA A 197 12.75 -5.18 -1.42
C ALA A 197 12.49 -5.29 0.10
N ASN A 198 11.81 -6.36 0.56
CA ASN A 198 11.36 -6.53 1.95
C ASN A 198 10.58 -5.31 2.47
N THR A 199 9.78 -4.70 1.60
CA THR A 199 9.08 -3.45 1.87
C THR A 199 7.90 -3.67 2.81
N THR A 200 7.72 -2.78 3.78
CA THR A 200 6.51 -2.75 4.61
C THR A 200 5.33 -2.28 3.77
N THR A 201 4.20 -2.98 3.83
CA THR A 201 3.08 -2.75 2.92
C THR A 201 1.77 -2.59 3.66
N LEU A 202 1.03 -1.52 3.34
CA LEU A 202 -0.34 -1.30 3.81
C LEU A 202 -1.27 -1.20 2.60
N ILE A 203 -2.21 -2.13 2.48
CA ILE A 203 -3.17 -2.19 1.37
C ILE A 203 -4.57 -1.98 1.93
N VAL A 204 -5.27 -0.94 1.48
CA VAL A 204 -6.70 -0.81 1.75
C VAL A 204 -7.47 -1.27 0.51
N THR A 205 -8.46 -2.14 0.70
CA THR A 205 -9.26 -2.71 -0.39
C THR A 205 -10.63 -3.15 0.10
N HIS A 206 -11.57 -3.30 -0.81
CA HIS A 206 -12.84 -4.00 -0.55
C HIS A 206 -12.83 -5.43 -1.11
N ARG A 207 -11.73 -5.85 -1.76
CA ARG A 207 -11.57 -7.15 -2.41
C ARG A 207 -10.71 -8.07 -1.54
N TYR A 208 -11.33 -9.08 -0.95
CA TYR A 208 -10.63 -10.10 -0.17
C TYR A 208 -9.57 -10.85 -1.01
N GLN A 209 -9.84 -11.04 -2.30
CA GLN A 209 -8.94 -11.75 -3.23
C GLN A 209 -7.55 -11.12 -3.29
N ASP A 210 -7.47 -9.79 -3.25
CA ASP A 210 -6.18 -9.07 -3.25
C ASP A 210 -5.35 -9.47 -2.02
N GLY A 211 -5.97 -9.39 -0.83
CA GLY A 211 -5.33 -9.79 0.42
C GLY A 211 -5.00 -11.29 0.48
N ASN A 212 -5.88 -12.13 -0.07
CA ASN A 212 -5.66 -13.57 -0.15
C ASN A 212 -4.42 -13.90 -1.00
N LEU A 213 -4.23 -13.24 -2.13
CA LEU A 213 -3.02 -13.43 -2.94
C LEU A 213 -1.77 -12.97 -2.18
N VAL A 214 -1.80 -11.77 -1.57
CA VAL A 214 -0.66 -11.25 -0.79
C VAL A 214 -0.30 -12.18 0.38
N ALA A 215 -1.27 -12.77 1.05
CA ALA A 215 -1.03 -13.65 2.18
C ALA A 215 -0.50 -15.05 1.79
N ASN A 216 -0.89 -15.57 0.61
CA ASN A 216 -0.65 -16.98 0.26
C ASN A 216 0.35 -17.19 -0.87
N PHE A 217 0.79 -16.13 -1.56
CA PHE A 217 1.72 -16.24 -2.68
C PHE A 217 3.03 -15.49 -2.40
N ARG A 218 4.10 -15.95 -3.05
CA ARG A 218 5.41 -15.32 -3.07
C ARG A 218 5.92 -15.20 -4.50
N TYR A 219 6.80 -14.26 -4.72
CA TYR A 219 7.49 -14.11 -6.00
C TYR A 219 8.59 -15.16 -6.14
N ASN A 220 8.66 -15.79 -7.31
CA ASN A 220 9.77 -16.68 -7.69
C ASN A 220 10.63 -15.98 -8.74
N PRO A 221 11.87 -15.58 -8.41
CA PRO A 221 12.76 -14.89 -9.34
C PRO A 221 13.21 -15.78 -10.50
N ASP A 222 13.23 -17.11 -10.35
CA ASP A 222 13.72 -18.04 -11.37
C ASP A 222 12.79 -18.06 -12.62
N ASN A 223 11.49 -17.88 -12.42
CA ASN A 223 10.51 -17.90 -13.51
C ASN A 223 9.71 -16.60 -13.66
N GLY A 224 9.95 -15.60 -12.81
CA GLY A 224 9.27 -14.30 -12.85
C GLY A 224 7.79 -14.33 -12.44
N GLN A 225 7.31 -15.40 -11.79
CA GLN A 225 5.90 -15.59 -11.46
C GLN A 225 5.66 -15.62 -9.95
N ILE A 226 4.42 -15.36 -9.53
CA ILE A 226 4.00 -15.64 -8.16
C ILE A 226 3.58 -17.11 -8.04
N ILE A 227 4.04 -17.76 -6.99
CA ILE A 227 3.77 -19.18 -6.69
C ILE A 227 3.21 -19.31 -5.27
N PRO A 228 2.44 -20.38 -4.96
CA PRO A 228 1.97 -20.63 -3.61
C PRO A 228 3.13 -20.69 -2.61
N ALA A 229 3.00 -20.00 -1.50
CA ALA A 229 4.07 -19.85 -0.50
C ALA A 229 4.37 -21.13 0.30
N ARG A 230 3.46 -22.11 0.28
CA ARG A 230 3.56 -23.34 1.07
C ARG A 230 4.64 -24.32 0.60
N GLU A 231 5.14 -24.18 -0.62
CA GLU A 231 6.01 -25.17 -1.25
C GLU A 231 7.48 -25.16 -0.78
N ASN A 232 7.97 -24.09 -0.09
CA ASN A 232 9.37 -23.99 0.29
C ASN A 232 9.64 -23.39 1.68
N GLY A 233 8.77 -23.61 2.67
CA GLY A 233 9.03 -23.22 4.05
C GLY A 233 8.92 -21.72 4.36
N HIS A 234 8.77 -20.85 3.37
CA HIS A 234 8.45 -19.43 3.56
C HIS A 234 6.94 -19.28 3.84
N ARG A 235 6.61 -18.62 4.94
CA ARG A 235 5.22 -18.38 5.37
C ARG A 235 4.93 -16.89 5.37
N PRO A 236 4.57 -16.27 4.19
CA PRO A 236 4.14 -14.87 4.16
C PRO A 236 2.95 -14.61 5.08
N GLN A 237 2.15 -15.65 5.39
CA GLN A 237 1.03 -15.59 6.31
C GLN A 237 1.42 -15.09 7.71
N GLU A 238 2.62 -15.40 8.18
CA GLU A 238 3.08 -14.97 9.52
C GLU A 238 3.36 -13.46 9.58
N ARG A 239 3.65 -12.84 8.41
CA ARG A 239 3.90 -11.41 8.26
C ARG A 239 2.72 -10.63 7.68
N THR A 240 1.62 -11.31 7.34
CA THR A 240 0.42 -10.68 6.79
C THR A 240 -0.71 -10.73 7.81
N LYS A 241 -1.20 -9.55 8.22
CA LYS A 241 -2.38 -9.45 9.07
C LYS A 241 -3.50 -8.72 8.35
N PHE A 242 -4.71 -9.11 8.69
CA PHE A 242 -5.94 -8.52 8.19
C PHE A 242 -6.57 -7.65 9.27
N LEU A 243 -6.99 -6.47 8.87
CA LEU A 243 -7.79 -5.55 9.65
C LEU A 243 -9.12 -5.36 8.93
N VAL A 244 -10.22 -5.23 9.67
CA VAL A 244 -11.52 -4.93 9.07
C VAL A 244 -12.06 -3.64 9.66
N LEU A 245 -12.33 -2.68 8.77
CA LEU A 245 -12.96 -1.41 9.10
C LEU A 245 -14.46 -1.45 8.81
N ARG A 246 -15.24 -1.03 9.80
CA ARG A 246 -16.69 -0.84 9.68
C ARG A 246 -17.07 0.50 10.28
N GLU A 247 -17.62 1.40 9.47
CA GLU A 247 -18.12 2.71 9.92
C GLU A 247 -17.08 3.48 10.78
N GLY A 248 -15.84 3.53 10.30
CA GLY A 248 -14.74 4.22 10.96
C GLY A 248 -14.08 3.47 12.12
N LYS A 249 -14.58 2.30 12.52
CA LYS A 249 -14.06 1.49 13.63
C LYS A 249 -13.30 0.26 13.16
N LEU A 250 -12.27 -0.12 13.89
CA LEU A 250 -11.57 -1.38 13.72
C LEU A 250 -12.38 -2.49 14.43
N VAL A 251 -13.01 -3.37 13.64
CA VAL A 251 -13.83 -4.46 14.19
C VAL A 251 -13.15 -5.83 14.18
N PHE A 252 -11.99 -5.92 13.55
CA PHE A 252 -11.17 -7.14 13.52
C PHE A 252 -9.71 -6.79 13.24
N GLU A 253 -8.80 -7.47 13.92
CA GLU A 253 -7.38 -7.59 13.61
C GLU A 253 -6.93 -9.02 13.87
N GLY A 254 -6.27 -9.65 12.89
CA GLY A 254 -5.80 -11.03 13.04
C GLY A 254 -5.21 -11.60 11.76
N SER A 255 -4.87 -12.89 11.82
CA SER A 255 -4.43 -13.69 10.68
C SER A 255 -5.57 -13.94 9.69
N GLN A 256 -5.22 -14.38 8.49
CA GLN A 256 -6.21 -14.80 7.51
C GLN A 256 -7.08 -15.97 8.01
N THR A 257 -6.48 -16.90 8.73
CA THR A 257 -7.21 -18.05 9.29
C THR A 257 -8.27 -17.61 10.29
N GLU A 258 -7.93 -16.66 11.18
CA GLU A 258 -8.88 -16.07 12.13
C GLU A 258 -9.97 -15.27 11.42
N LEU A 259 -9.63 -14.53 10.37
CA LEU A 259 -10.60 -13.79 9.55
C LEU A 259 -11.66 -14.73 8.94
N VAL A 260 -11.20 -15.83 8.32
CA VAL A 260 -12.09 -16.81 7.66
C VAL A 260 -12.93 -17.57 8.68
N ALA A 261 -12.38 -17.83 9.88
CA ALA A 261 -13.09 -18.48 10.98
C ALA A 261 -14.05 -17.54 11.74
N SER A 262 -14.04 -16.23 11.42
CA SER A 262 -14.90 -15.27 12.11
C SER A 262 -16.38 -15.57 11.88
N GLY A 263 -17.14 -15.64 12.96
CA GLY A 263 -18.60 -15.77 12.94
C GLY A 263 -19.35 -14.46 12.66
N ASP A 264 -18.64 -13.31 12.57
CA ASP A 264 -19.28 -12.02 12.32
C ASP A 264 -19.83 -11.96 10.88
N PRO A 265 -21.14 -11.66 10.70
CA PRO A 265 -21.77 -11.60 9.38
C PRO A 265 -21.17 -10.52 8.45
N TYR A 266 -20.66 -9.41 9.00
CA TYR A 266 -20.03 -8.37 8.22
C TYR A 266 -18.66 -8.82 7.67
N ILE A 267 -17.84 -9.43 8.51
CA ILE A 267 -16.53 -9.99 8.13
C ILE A 267 -16.71 -11.12 7.13
N SER A 268 -17.67 -12.01 7.35
CA SER A 268 -17.96 -13.15 6.48
C SER A 268 -18.33 -12.75 5.05
N LYS A 269 -18.90 -11.55 4.82
CA LYS A 269 -19.22 -11.06 3.48
C LYS A 269 -17.98 -10.90 2.59
N PHE A 270 -16.83 -10.54 3.15
CA PHE A 270 -15.62 -10.31 2.35
C PHE A 270 -15.08 -11.60 1.74
N HIS A 271 -15.03 -12.71 2.51
CA HIS A 271 -14.45 -13.96 2.02
C HIS A 271 -15.47 -14.88 1.31
N LYS A 272 -16.78 -14.75 1.56
CA LYS A 272 -17.82 -15.55 0.88
C LYS A 272 -18.17 -15.03 -0.52
N GLN A 273 -18.05 -13.75 -0.80
CA GLN A 273 -18.31 -13.16 -2.10
C GLN A 273 -17.20 -13.41 -3.14
N GLY A 274 -16.10 -14.05 -2.76
CA GLY A 274 -14.97 -14.37 -3.62
C GLY A 274 -14.94 -15.79 -4.18
N GLY A 275 -16.00 -16.56 -4.01
CA GLY A 275 -16.10 -17.97 -4.44
C GLY A 275 -17.04 -18.20 -5.63
N GLY A 276 -17.17 -17.24 -6.55
CA GLY A 276 -17.94 -17.38 -7.78
C GLY A 276 -17.07 -17.19 -9.02
#